data_14a8fcb6524567a0cf06a1980571f979
#
_entry.id   14a8fcb6524567a0cf06a1980571f979
#
_cell.length_a   1.000
_cell.length_b   1.000
_cell.length_c   1.000
_cell.angle_alpha   90.00
_cell.angle_beta   90.00
_cell.angle_gamma   90.00
#
_symmetry.space_group_name_H-M   'P 1'
#
loop_
_entity.id
_entity.type
_entity.pdbx_description
1 polymer ?
#
loop_
_entity_poly.entity_id
_entity_poly.type
_entity_poly.pdbx_seq_one_letter_code
_entity_poly.pdbx_strand_id
1 'polypeptide(L)'
;MLNNNINLTDKTILVTGAAGFIGCNLCKQLLNTVDNIKVVGLDNMNDYYDVRIKEERLASLQTYSNFTFVKGNLADKPLIDKLFADHKPQVVVNLAAQAGVRYSITNPGAYIESNLIGFYNILEASRNSYEQYEGGVQHLVYASSSSVYGSNKKVPYSTDDKVDNPVSLYAATKKSNELMAHAYSKLYNIPSTGLRFFTVYGPAGRPDMAYFGFTNKLVKGDKIQIFNYGNCKRDFTYVDDIVEGVVRVMQHAPEKQTGEDGLPVPPYAVYNIGNNCPENLLDFVQILQEELVRAGVLPQDYDFEAHKELVAMQPGDVPVTYADTSALEADFGFKPSTSLRQGLRAFAEWYKNYYK
;
A
#
# COMPACT_ATOMS: atom_id res chain seq x y z
N MET A 1 -12.31 9.03 18.72
CA MET A 1 -11.11 8.17 18.58
C MET A 1 -11.37 6.84 19.28
N LEU A 2 -11.06 5.75 18.62
CA LEU A 2 -11.11 4.41 19.20
C LEU A 2 -9.94 4.21 20.18
N ASN A 3 -10.14 3.38 21.19
CA ASN A 3 -9.05 3.01 22.11
C ASN A 3 -8.23 1.86 21.52
N ASN A 4 -6.91 1.90 21.66
CA ASN A 4 -6.07 0.80 21.25
C ASN A 4 -6.41 -0.46 22.07
N ASN A 5 -6.73 -1.57 21.39
CA ASN A 5 -6.98 -2.87 22.01
C ASN A 5 -5.87 -3.90 21.69
N ILE A 6 -4.87 -3.51 20.89
CA ILE A 6 -3.66 -4.28 20.63
C ILE A 6 -2.43 -3.46 21.02
N ASN A 7 -1.65 -3.98 21.97
CA ASN A 7 -0.30 -3.50 22.23
C ASN A 7 0.67 -4.28 21.32
N LEU A 8 1.47 -3.60 20.51
CA LEU A 8 2.44 -4.21 19.61
C LEU A 8 3.74 -4.65 20.28
N THR A 9 4.02 -4.18 21.51
CA THR A 9 5.18 -4.60 22.30
C THR A 9 5.19 -6.11 22.51
N ASP A 10 6.35 -6.74 22.42
CA ASP A 10 6.59 -8.20 22.59
C ASP A 10 5.87 -9.09 21.55
N LYS A 11 5.29 -8.53 20.49
CA LYS A 11 4.58 -9.30 19.47
C LYS A 11 5.45 -9.69 18.29
N THR A 12 5.07 -10.80 17.65
CA THR A 12 5.55 -11.16 16.31
C THR A 12 4.57 -10.63 15.27
N ILE A 13 5.08 -9.81 14.37
CA ILE A 13 4.32 -9.23 13.25
C ILE A 13 4.78 -9.86 11.95
N LEU A 14 3.87 -10.42 11.18
CA LEU A 14 4.14 -10.85 9.80
C LEU A 14 3.80 -9.70 8.85
N VAL A 15 4.80 -9.23 8.09
CA VAL A 15 4.62 -8.26 7.00
C VAL A 15 4.90 -8.95 5.67
N THR A 16 3.89 -9.16 4.85
CA THR A 16 4.09 -9.67 3.49
C THR A 16 4.34 -8.51 2.52
N GLY A 17 5.15 -8.73 1.49
CA GLY A 17 5.64 -7.64 0.64
C GLY A 17 6.68 -6.77 1.34
N ALA A 18 7.46 -7.37 2.24
CA ALA A 18 8.42 -6.65 3.10
C ALA A 18 9.55 -5.97 2.33
N ALA A 19 9.97 -6.48 1.17
CA ALA A 19 10.91 -5.81 0.27
C ALA A 19 10.23 -4.82 -0.69
N GLY A 20 8.90 -4.69 -0.60
CA GLY A 20 8.12 -3.69 -1.32
C GLY A 20 8.28 -2.28 -0.73
N PHE A 21 7.75 -1.28 -1.43
CA PHE A 21 7.86 0.13 -1.05
C PHE A 21 7.24 0.41 0.33
N ILE A 22 5.95 0.11 0.50
CA ILE A 22 5.25 0.36 1.77
C ILE A 22 5.72 -0.62 2.85
N GLY A 23 5.89 -1.91 2.49
CA GLY A 23 6.29 -2.96 3.43
C GLY A 23 7.64 -2.70 4.10
N CYS A 24 8.64 -2.25 3.33
CA CYS A 24 9.95 -1.91 3.89
C CYS A 24 9.88 -0.74 4.88
N ASN A 25 9.16 0.34 4.53
CA ASN A 25 9.02 1.50 5.40
C ASN A 25 8.21 1.15 6.68
N LEU A 26 7.17 0.31 6.56
CA LEU A 26 6.44 -0.20 7.72
C LEU A 26 7.33 -1.03 8.64
N CYS A 27 8.11 -1.97 8.08
CA CYS A 27 9.04 -2.77 8.87
C CYS A 27 10.05 -1.87 9.62
N LYS A 28 10.63 -0.87 8.94
CA LYS A 28 11.56 0.10 9.58
C LYS A 28 10.91 0.85 10.73
N GLN A 29 9.71 1.38 10.53
CA GLN A 29 9.01 2.10 11.59
C GLN A 29 8.75 1.20 12.80
N LEU A 30 8.21 -0.01 12.59
CA LEU A 30 7.95 -0.96 13.67
C LEU A 30 9.24 -1.30 14.44
N LEU A 31 10.32 -1.63 13.73
CA LEU A 31 11.61 -2.01 14.32
C LEU A 31 12.28 -0.87 15.09
N ASN A 32 12.01 0.39 14.72
CA ASN A 32 12.59 1.57 15.38
C ASN A 32 11.75 2.11 16.53
N THR A 33 10.44 1.86 16.55
CA THR A 33 9.53 2.58 17.47
C THR A 33 8.79 1.66 18.44
N VAL A 34 8.81 0.35 18.24
CA VAL A 34 8.08 -0.60 19.09
C VAL A 34 9.06 -1.49 19.86
N ASP A 35 8.95 -1.48 21.18
CA ASP A 35 9.84 -2.25 22.07
C ASP A 35 9.65 -3.76 21.89
N ASN A 36 10.77 -4.50 21.86
CA ASN A 36 10.82 -5.97 21.82
C ASN A 36 10.01 -6.64 20.69
N ILE A 37 9.62 -5.88 19.66
CA ILE A 37 8.89 -6.41 18.53
C ILE A 37 9.75 -7.40 17.73
N LYS A 38 9.12 -8.42 17.17
CA LYS A 38 9.72 -9.29 16.15
C LYS A 38 8.99 -9.09 14.82
N VAL A 39 9.71 -8.78 13.77
CA VAL A 39 9.13 -8.62 12.44
C VAL A 39 9.60 -9.74 11.52
N VAL A 40 8.65 -10.50 10.99
CA VAL A 40 8.89 -11.50 9.96
C VAL A 40 8.45 -10.93 8.63
N GLY A 41 9.39 -10.71 7.73
CA GLY A 41 9.14 -10.18 6.39
C GLY A 41 9.07 -11.29 5.34
N LEU A 42 8.00 -11.38 4.58
CA LEU A 42 7.87 -12.26 3.42
C LEU A 42 7.85 -11.46 2.13
N ASP A 43 8.66 -11.85 1.14
CA ASP A 43 8.62 -11.30 -0.23
C ASP A 43 9.15 -12.33 -1.23
N ASN A 44 8.58 -12.38 -2.43
CA ASN A 44 9.04 -13.29 -3.48
C ASN A 44 10.21 -12.73 -4.29
N MET A 45 10.54 -11.45 -4.11
CA MET A 45 11.61 -10.74 -4.82
C MET A 45 11.44 -10.81 -6.34
N ASN A 46 10.19 -10.75 -6.84
CA ASN A 46 9.92 -10.81 -8.28
C ASN A 46 10.54 -9.62 -9.04
N ASP A 47 10.73 -9.81 -10.33
CA ASP A 47 11.35 -8.87 -11.26
C ASP A 47 10.36 -7.96 -12.01
N TYR A 48 9.18 -7.72 -11.43
CA TYR A 48 8.19 -6.79 -12.00
C TYR A 48 8.79 -5.40 -12.28
N TYR A 49 9.72 -4.98 -11.46
CA TYR A 49 10.61 -3.83 -11.69
C TYR A 49 12.02 -4.17 -11.22
N ASP A 50 12.97 -3.27 -11.41
CA ASP A 50 14.39 -3.48 -11.06
C ASP A 50 14.54 -4.03 -9.63
N VAL A 51 15.02 -5.27 -9.53
CA VAL A 51 15.15 -6.01 -8.27
C VAL A 51 16.15 -5.35 -7.32
N ARG A 52 17.13 -4.61 -7.84
CA ARG A 52 18.14 -3.91 -7.01
C ARG A 52 17.52 -3.00 -5.97
N ILE A 53 16.41 -2.33 -6.28
CA ILE A 53 15.68 -1.49 -5.30
C ILE A 53 15.09 -2.34 -4.17
N LYS A 54 14.60 -3.56 -4.47
CA LYS A 54 14.13 -4.50 -3.45
C LYS A 54 15.28 -5.03 -2.59
N GLU A 55 16.41 -5.35 -3.22
CA GLU A 55 17.62 -5.84 -2.53
C GLU A 55 18.15 -4.79 -1.55
N GLU A 56 18.21 -3.51 -1.95
CA GLU A 56 18.63 -2.43 -1.06
C GLU A 56 17.67 -2.23 0.11
N ARG A 57 16.35 -2.22 -0.14
CA ARG A 57 15.35 -2.17 0.92
C ARG A 57 15.54 -3.33 1.90
N LEU A 58 15.71 -4.55 1.38
CA LEU A 58 15.93 -5.74 2.20
C LEU A 58 17.23 -5.66 2.98
N ALA A 59 18.34 -5.25 2.36
CA ALA A 59 19.62 -5.07 3.03
C ALA A 59 19.50 -4.12 4.23
N SER A 60 18.74 -3.02 4.06
CA SER A 60 18.48 -2.09 5.16
C SER A 60 17.67 -2.70 6.31
N LEU A 61 16.76 -3.64 6.06
CA LEU A 61 16.02 -4.36 7.10
C LEU A 61 16.86 -5.42 7.80
N GLN A 62 17.74 -6.08 7.08
CA GLN A 62 18.61 -7.13 7.63
C GLN A 62 19.65 -6.62 8.62
N THR A 63 19.82 -5.30 8.77
CA THR A 63 20.63 -4.70 9.84
C THR A 63 20.01 -4.83 11.24
N TYR A 64 18.69 -5.07 11.33
CA TYR A 64 17.98 -5.21 12.59
C TYR A 64 18.01 -6.68 13.07
N SER A 65 18.46 -6.92 14.29
CA SER A 65 18.57 -8.27 14.88
C SER A 65 17.23 -8.96 15.13
N ASN A 66 16.15 -8.17 15.23
CA ASN A 66 14.77 -8.61 15.47
C ASN A 66 13.93 -8.66 14.16
N PHE A 67 14.60 -8.62 13.00
CA PHE A 67 13.99 -8.82 11.69
C PHE A 67 14.41 -10.20 11.11
N THR A 68 13.41 -10.95 10.65
CA THR A 68 13.63 -12.22 9.94
C THR A 68 13.05 -12.13 8.53
N PHE A 69 13.83 -12.47 7.51
CA PHE A 69 13.36 -12.48 6.13
C PHE A 69 13.10 -13.90 5.63
N VAL A 70 11.93 -14.10 5.04
CA VAL A 70 11.56 -15.34 4.33
C VAL A 70 11.33 -15.00 2.85
N LYS A 71 12.16 -15.57 1.97
CA LYS A 71 11.93 -15.45 0.52
C LYS A 71 10.91 -16.49 0.08
N GLY A 72 9.77 -16.06 -0.45
CA GLY A 72 8.74 -16.99 -0.89
C GLY A 72 7.50 -16.33 -1.50
N ASN A 73 6.67 -17.16 -2.15
CA ASN A 73 5.46 -16.74 -2.82
C ASN A 73 4.24 -16.98 -1.89
N LEU A 74 3.34 -16.01 -1.80
CA LEU A 74 2.06 -16.17 -1.07
C LEU A 74 1.22 -17.34 -1.59
N ALA A 75 1.32 -17.67 -2.88
CA ALA A 75 0.58 -18.78 -3.47
C ALA A 75 1.11 -20.16 -3.05
N ASP A 76 2.30 -20.22 -2.44
CA ASP A 76 2.87 -21.46 -1.86
C ASP A 76 2.25 -21.73 -0.49
N LYS A 77 1.14 -22.47 -0.47
CA LYS A 77 0.43 -22.78 0.77
C LYS A 77 1.30 -23.51 1.80
N PRO A 78 2.08 -24.58 1.48
CA PRO A 78 2.98 -25.21 2.41
C PRO A 78 3.97 -24.24 3.07
N LEU A 79 4.51 -23.30 2.31
CA LEU A 79 5.42 -22.27 2.85
C LEU A 79 4.68 -21.37 3.85
N ILE A 80 3.47 -20.91 3.51
CA ILE A 80 2.67 -20.05 4.40
C ILE A 80 2.28 -20.77 5.68
N ASP A 81 1.82 -22.02 5.58
CA ASP A 81 1.47 -22.85 6.75
C ASP A 81 2.70 -23.03 7.66
N LYS A 82 3.86 -23.33 7.11
CA LYS A 82 5.12 -23.45 7.85
C LYS A 82 5.53 -22.12 8.50
N LEU A 83 5.39 -21.00 7.82
CA LEU A 83 5.73 -19.69 8.34
C LEU A 83 4.87 -19.34 9.59
N PHE A 84 3.56 -19.65 9.57
CA PHE A 84 2.70 -19.45 10.71
C PHE A 84 3.02 -20.40 11.87
N ALA A 85 3.34 -21.65 11.59
CA ALA A 85 3.73 -22.64 12.62
C ALA A 85 5.04 -22.26 13.31
N ASP A 86 6.06 -21.82 12.53
CA ASP A 86 7.38 -21.50 13.06
C ASP A 86 7.41 -20.15 13.83
N HIS A 87 6.71 -19.14 13.33
CA HIS A 87 6.81 -17.77 13.86
C HIS A 87 5.63 -17.31 14.69
N LYS A 88 4.48 -17.96 14.59
CA LYS A 88 3.25 -17.69 15.37
C LYS A 88 2.88 -16.21 15.41
N PRO A 89 2.65 -15.55 14.25
CA PRO A 89 2.40 -14.12 14.20
C PRO A 89 1.07 -13.75 14.88
N GLN A 90 1.09 -12.78 15.77
CA GLN A 90 -0.13 -12.25 16.41
C GLN A 90 -0.80 -11.13 15.58
N VAL A 91 -0.04 -10.41 14.77
CA VAL A 91 -0.59 -9.43 13.81
C VAL A 91 -0.02 -9.74 12.44
N VAL A 92 -0.90 -9.71 11.43
CA VAL A 92 -0.52 -9.93 10.03
C VAL A 92 -0.83 -8.69 9.23
N VAL A 93 0.16 -8.15 8.52
CA VAL A 93 -0.01 -7.03 7.58
C VAL A 93 0.26 -7.53 6.17
N ASN A 94 -0.80 -7.82 5.43
CA ASN A 94 -0.70 -8.38 4.08
C ASN A 94 -0.65 -7.26 3.03
N LEU A 95 0.58 -6.86 2.66
CA LEU A 95 0.84 -5.88 1.60
C LEU A 95 1.31 -6.52 0.29
N ALA A 96 1.74 -7.78 0.32
CA ALA A 96 2.17 -8.49 -0.88
C ALA A 96 0.99 -8.66 -1.85
N ALA A 97 1.20 -8.18 -3.06
CA ALA A 97 0.25 -8.31 -4.15
C ALA A 97 0.96 -8.00 -5.47
N GLN A 98 0.43 -8.52 -6.58
CA GLN A 98 0.74 -7.92 -7.86
C GLN A 98 -0.05 -6.62 -7.98
N ALA A 99 0.64 -5.50 -8.11
CA ALA A 99 0.06 -4.17 -8.21
C ALA A 99 0.19 -3.60 -9.63
N GLY A 100 -0.57 -2.52 -9.92
CA GLY A 100 -0.55 -1.85 -11.21
C GLY A 100 -1.75 -2.22 -12.10
N VAL A 101 -2.56 -1.22 -12.45
CA VAL A 101 -3.75 -1.41 -13.30
C VAL A 101 -3.37 -1.92 -14.69
N ARG A 102 -2.36 -1.30 -15.31
CA ARG A 102 -1.98 -1.60 -16.70
C ARG A 102 -1.37 -3.00 -16.86
N TYR A 103 -0.54 -3.42 -15.94
CA TYR A 103 0.09 -4.74 -16.00
C TYR A 103 -0.95 -5.87 -15.85
N SER A 104 -2.10 -5.60 -15.22
CA SER A 104 -3.19 -6.59 -15.15
C SER A 104 -3.83 -6.91 -16.52
N ILE A 105 -3.62 -6.06 -17.52
CA ILE A 105 -4.07 -6.30 -18.90
C ILE A 105 -3.12 -7.27 -19.62
N THR A 106 -1.81 -7.10 -19.41
CA THR A 106 -0.78 -7.87 -20.12
C THR A 106 -0.37 -9.16 -19.42
N ASN A 107 -0.51 -9.22 -18.09
CA ASN A 107 -0.17 -10.40 -17.27
C ASN A 107 -1.24 -10.68 -16.21
N PRO A 108 -2.47 -11.07 -16.60
CA PRO A 108 -3.58 -11.29 -15.67
C PRO A 108 -3.34 -12.44 -14.69
N GLY A 109 -2.61 -13.48 -15.09
CA GLY A 109 -2.32 -14.66 -14.27
C GLY A 109 -1.60 -14.32 -12.97
N ALA A 110 -0.66 -13.38 -13.01
CA ALA A 110 0.07 -12.92 -11.81
C ALA A 110 -0.85 -12.30 -10.75
N TYR A 111 -1.97 -11.68 -11.17
CA TYR A 111 -2.97 -11.12 -10.25
C TYR A 111 -3.84 -12.18 -9.60
N ILE A 112 -4.22 -13.21 -10.36
CA ILE A 112 -4.97 -14.34 -9.79
C ILE A 112 -4.11 -15.07 -8.77
N GLU A 113 -2.87 -15.39 -9.13
CA GLU A 113 -1.95 -16.11 -8.26
C GLU A 113 -1.65 -15.30 -6.97
N SER A 114 -1.14 -14.09 -7.09
CA SER A 114 -0.72 -13.31 -5.93
C SER A 114 -1.89 -12.75 -5.11
N ASN A 115 -2.91 -12.18 -5.80
CA ASN A 115 -3.94 -11.41 -5.10
C ASN A 115 -5.11 -12.28 -4.63
N LEU A 116 -5.43 -13.37 -5.31
CA LEU A 116 -6.52 -14.25 -4.90
C LEU A 116 -6.00 -15.49 -4.17
N ILE A 117 -5.17 -16.30 -4.82
CA ILE A 117 -4.66 -17.54 -4.20
C ILE A 117 -3.77 -17.21 -3.00
N GLY A 118 -2.84 -16.25 -3.16
CA GLY A 118 -1.97 -15.82 -2.08
C GLY A 118 -2.74 -15.24 -0.89
N PHE A 119 -3.75 -14.40 -1.13
CA PHE A 119 -4.56 -13.84 -0.05
C PHE A 119 -5.42 -14.91 0.63
N TYR A 120 -5.98 -15.86 -0.13
CA TYR A 120 -6.68 -17.02 0.42
C TYR A 120 -5.77 -17.82 1.38
N ASN A 121 -4.52 -18.06 1.03
CA ASN A 121 -3.58 -18.77 1.90
C ASN A 121 -3.35 -18.02 3.22
N ILE A 122 -3.24 -16.69 3.20
CA ILE A 122 -3.13 -15.87 4.41
C ILE A 122 -4.39 -15.98 5.28
N LEU A 123 -5.58 -15.95 4.68
CA LEU A 123 -6.83 -16.11 5.40
C LEU A 123 -6.94 -17.48 6.06
N GLU A 124 -6.61 -18.57 5.34
CA GLU A 124 -6.61 -19.93 5.90
C GLU A 124 -5.58 -20.11 7.01
N ALA A 125 -4.36 -19.59 6.83
CA ALA A 125 -3.35 -19.65 7.88
C ALA A 125 -3.76 -18.84 9.12
N SER A 126 -4.39 -17.67 8.92
CA SER A 126 -4.94 -16.87 10.03
C SER A 126 -6.06 -17.62 10.76
N ARG A 127 -6.96 -18.29 10.03
CA ARG A 127 -8.00 -19.13 10.62
C ARG A 127 -7.42 -20.26 11.44
N ASN A 128 -6.49 -21.02 10.85
CA ASN A 128 -5.87 -22.17 11.50
C ASN A 128 -5.00 -21.78 12.70
N SER A 129 -4.55 -20.52 12.78
CA SER A 129 -3.72 -20.03 13.87
C SER A 129 -4.36 -20.19 15.26
N TYR A 130 -5.68 -20.09 15.36
CA TYR A 130 -6.43 -20.24 16.60
C TYR A 130 -6.37 -21.65 17.20
N GLU A 131 -6.07 -22.66 16.38
CA GLU A 131 -5.87 -24.04 16.80
C GLU A 131 -4.38 -24.37 17.03
N GLN A 132 -3.47 -23.56 16.44
CA GLN A 132 -2.04 -23.85 16.45
C GLN A 132 -1.28 -23.21 17.60
N TYR A 133 -1.70 -22.01 18.05
CA TYR A 133 -1.03 -21.29 19.16
C TYR A 133 -2.01 -20.39 19.91
N GLU A 134 -1.67 -20.10 21.16
CA GLU A 134 -2.48 -19.28 22.06
C GLU A 134 -2.74 -17.89 21.48
N GLY A 135 -4.01 -17.51 21.47
CA GLY A 135 -4.49 -16.22 20.98
C GLY A 135 -4.56 -16.10 19.45
N GLY A 136 -3.89 -16.95 18.68
CA GLY A 136 -3.92 -16.90 17.23
C GLY A 136 -3.58 -15.52 16.65
N VAL A 137 -4.05 -15.24 15.42
CA VAL A 137 -3.95 -13.91 14.78
C VAL A 137 -4.99 -12.98 15.39
N GLN A 138 -4.52 -11.95 16.08
CA GLN A 138 -5.36 -10.96 16.77
C GLN A 138 -5.87 -9.86 15.82
N HIS A 139 -5.13 -9.58 14.74
CA HIS A 139 -5.54 -8.62 13.71
C HIS A 139 -4.90 -8.94 12.36
N LEU A 140 -5.71 -9.01 11.32
CA LEU A 140 -5.29 -9.06 9.92
C LEU A 140 -5.54 -7.68 9.28
N VAL A 141 -4.49 -6.95 8.99
CA VAL A 141 -4.55 -5.72 8.17
C VAL A 141 -4.15 -6.06 6.75
N TYR A 142 -4.89 -5.62 5.75
CA TYR A 142 -4.55 -5.95 4.36
C TYR A 142 -4.73 -4.78 3.41
N ALA A 143 -3.90 -4.77 2.35
CA ALA A 143 -3.98 -3.76 1.32
C ALA A 143 -5.13 -4.03 0.35
N SER A 144 -6.15 -3.16 0.36
CA SER A 144 -7.05 -2.91 -0.75
C SER A 144 -6.50 -1.76 -1.61
N SER A 145 -7.31 -1.09 -2.41
CA SER A 145 -6.87 -0.04 -3.33
C SER A 145 -8.02 0.91 -3.66
N SER A 146 -7.72 2.19 -3.89
CA SER A 146 -8.68 3.13 -4.48
C SER A 146 -9.21 2.70 -5.86
N SER A 147 -8.51 1.79 -6.54
CA SER A 147 -8.97 1.21 -7.81
C SER A 147 -10.32 0.49 -7.70
N VAL A 148 -10.73 0.05 -6.50
CA VAL A 148 -12.04 -0.59 -6.28
C VAL A 148 -13.23 0.34 -6.59
N TYR A 149 -13.02 1.65 -6.51
CA TYR A 149 -14.05 2.63 -6.86
C TYR A 149 -14.40 2.62 -8.35
N GLY A 150 -13.49 2.16 -9.20
CA GLY A 150 -13.76 1.90 -10.61
C GLY A 150 -14.37 3.10 -11.34
N SER A 151 -15.58 2.92 -11.86
CA SER A 151 -16.33 3.96 -12.61
C SER A 151 -17.20 4.87 -11.74
N ASN A 152 -17.03 4.89 -10.40
CA ASN A 152 -17.77 5.80 -9.54
C ASN A 152 -17.50 7.27 -9.93
N LYS A 153 -18.58 8.06 -9.99
CA LYS A 153 -18.50 9.48 -10.38
C LYS A 153 -18.51 10.43 -9.17
N LYS A 154 -19.06 9.98 -8.04
CA LYS A 154 -19.11 10.76 -6.80
C LYS A 154 -17.70 10.89 -6.22
N VAL A 155 -17.31 12.10 -5.86
CA VAL A 155 -16.08 12.41 -5.11
C VAL A 155 -16.42 13.37 -3.96
N PRO A 156 -15.71 13.30 -2.81
CA PRO A 156 -14.69 12.30 -2.47
C PRO A 156 -15.26 10.87 -2.40
N TYR A 157 -14.40 9.88 -2.65
CA TYR A 157 -14.76 8.47 -2.54
C TYR A 157 -14.94 8.08 -1.07
N SER A 158 -16.13 7.63 -0.70
CA SER A 158 -16.44 7.12 0.64
C SER A 158 -16.33 5.59 0.70
N THR A 159 -15.99 5.05 1.86
CA THR A 159 -16.03 3.60 2.10
C THR A 159 -17.44 3.03 2.01
N ASP A 160 -18.49 3.88 2.20
CA ASP A 160 -19.89 3.51 2.06
C ASP A 160 -20.36 3.46 0.61
N ASP A 161 -19.57 3.97 -0.33
CA ASP A 161 -19.92 3.93 -1.74
C ASP A 161 -19.96 2.51 -2.26
N LYS A 162 -20.95 2.21 -3.09
CA LYS A 162 -21.03 0.95 -3.81
C LYS A 162 -19.87 0.83 -4.80
N VAL A 163 -19.13 -0.29 -4.75
CA VAL A 163 -17.91 -0.51 -5.53
C VAL A 163 -17.99 -1.82 -6.37
N ASP A 164 -19.03 -1.91 -7.20
CA ASP A 164 -19.36 -3.11 -7.98
C ASP A 164 -18.98 -2.98 -9.47
N ASN A 165 -18.37 -1.86 -9.88
CA ASN A 165 -18.04 -1.58 -11.27
C ASN A 165 -16.53 -1.36 -11.46
N PRO A 166 -15.69 -2.40 -11.22
CA PRO A 166 -14.25 -2.30 -11.41
C PRO A 166 -13.91 -2.10 -12.89
N VAL A 167 -12.91 -1.26 -13.20
CA VAL A 167 -12.46 -0.98 -14.57
C VAL A 167 -11.17 -1.73 -14.94
N SER A 168 -10.68 -2.61 -14.08
CA SER A 168 -9.52 -3.46 -14.33
C SER A 168 -9.58 -4.76 -13.53
N LEU A 169 -8.86 -5.79 -14.01
CA LEU A 169 -8.72 -7.04 -13.25
C LEU A 169 -8.04 -6.79 -11.89
N TYR A 170 -7.06 -5.90 -11.82
CA TYR A 170 -6.46 -5.49 -10.55
C TYR A 170 -7.52 -4.99 -9.55
N ALA A 171 -8.38 -4.07 -9.97
CA ALA A 171 -9.46 -3.57 -9.14
C ALA A 171 -10.41 -4.69 -8.68
N ALA A 172 -10.78 -5.59 -9.59
CA ALA A 172 -11.63 -6.74 -9.29
C ALA A 172 -10.97 -7.66 -8.24
N THR A 173 -9.66 -7.97 -8.36
CA THR A 173 -8.96 -8.78 -7.36
C THR A 173 -8.90 -8.10 -5.98
N LYS A 174 -8.72 -6.76 -5.93
CA LYS A 174 -8.71 -6.03 -4.66
C LYS A 174 -10.09 -5.98 -4.02
N LYS A 175 -11.15 -5.80 -4.80
CA LYS A 175 -12.53 -5.94 -4.28
C LYS A 175 -12.81 -7.36 -3.80
N SER A 176 -12.32 -8.38 -4.50
CA SER A 176 -12.45 -9.77 -4.05
C SER A 176 -11.76 -10.00 -2.70
N ASN A 177 -10.60 -9.36 -2.45
CA ASN A 177 -9.95 -9.44 -1.13
C ASN A 177 -10.85 -8.89 -0.02
N GLU A 178 -11.55 -7.75 -0.23
CA GLU A 178 -12.50 -7.20 0.74
C GLU A 178 -13.64 -8.19 1.04
N LEU A 179 -14.21 -8.80 -0.01
CA LEU A 179 -15.31 -9.78 0.14
C LEU A 179 -14.85 -11.07 0.85
N MET A 180 -13.67 -11.59 0.49
CA MET A 180 -13.08 -12.76 1.13
C MET A 180 -12.78 -12.51 2.61
N ALA A 181 -12.14 -11.38 2.95
CA ALA A 181 -11.84 -11.02 4.33
C ALA A 181 -13.14 -10.85 5.15
N HIS A 182 -14.16 -10.19 4.60
CA HIS A 182 -15.46 -10.08 5.26
C HIS A 182 -16.08 -11.43 5.54
N ALA A 183 -16.08 -12.36 4.57
CA ALA A 183 -16.63 -13.70 4.75
C ALA A 183 -15.89 -14.48 5.86
N TYR A 184 -14.54 -14.40 5.89
CA TYR A 184 -13.72 -15.04 6.93
C TYR A 184 -13.93 -14.40 8.31
N SER A 185 -14.04 -13.08 8.39
CA SER A 185 -14.40 -12.40 9.63
C SER A 185 -15.77 -12.84 10.16
N LYS A 186 -16.75 -12.98 9.26
CA LYS A 186 -18.12 -13.43 9.65
C LYS A 186 -18.14 -14.88 10.12
N LEU A 187 -17.46 -15.77 9.43
CA LEU A 187 -17.50 -17.22 9.69
C LEU A 187 -16.59 -17.63 10.86
N TYR A 188 -15.41 -17.02 10.96
CA TYR A 188 -14.34 -17.46 11.87
C TYR A 188 -13.94 -16.42 12.91
N ASN A 189 -14.62 -15.26 12.96
CA ASN A 189 -14.33 -14.15 13.87
C ASN A 189 -12.88 -13.63 13.77
N ILE A 190 -12.27 -13.66 12.59
CA ILE A 190 -10.93 -13.09 12.36
C ILE A 190 -11.06 -11.56 12.30
N PRO A 191 -10.49 -10.80 13.27
CA PRO A 191 -10.50 -9.34 13.19
C PRO A 191 -9.72 -8.88 11.98
N SER A 192 -10.37 -8.18 11.03
CA SER A 192 -9.76 -7.82 9.75
C SER A 192 -10.04 -6.39 9.37
N THR A 193 -8.99 -5.65 8.97
CA THR A 193 -9.11 -4.27 8.46
C THR A 193 -8.51 -4.16 7.07
N GLY A 194 -9.33 -3.78 6.10
CA GLY A 194 -8.92 -3.45 4.74
C GLY A 194 -8.56 -1.97 4.61
N LEU A 195 -7.43 -1.66 3.96
CA LEU A 195 -7.01 -0.30 3.69
C LEU A 195 -7.05 -0.04 2.18
N ARG A 196 -7.89 0.87 1.73
CA ARG A 196 -7.95 1.35 0.34
C ARG A 196 -6.88 2.42 0.14
N PHE A 197 -5.69 1.99 -0.26
CA PHE A 197 -4.58 2.92 -0.53
C PHE A 197 -4.87 3.75 -1.77
N PHE A 198 -4.62 5.05 -1.65
CA PHE A 198 -4.54 5.98 -2.76
C PHE A 198 -3.11 6.03 -3.32
N THR A 199 -2.71 7.09 -4.03
CA THR A 199 -1.40 7.12 -4.69
C THR A 199 -0.30 7.42 -3.69
N VAL A 200 0.46 6.39 -3.31
CA VAL A 200 1.59 6.52 -2.38
C VAL A 200 2.87 6.89 -3.13
N TYR A 201 3.62 7.87 -2.63
CA TYR A 201 4.86 8.33 -3.21
C TYR A 201 5.93 8.60 -2.14
N GLY A 202 7.21 8.68 -2.54
CA GLY A 202 8.32 8.98 -1.63
C GLY A 202 9.64 8.31 -2.03
N PRO A 203 10.69 8.45 -1.19
CA PRO A 203 12.01 7.84 -1.38
C PRO A 203 11.95 6.33 -1.55
N ALA A 204 12.84 5.78 -2.36
CA ALA A 204 12.88 4.36 -2.67
C ALA A 204 11.52 3.79 -3.11
N GLY A 205 10.71 4.59 -3.82
CA GLY A 205 9.39 4.20 -4.28
C GLY A 205 9.41 3.19 -5.42
N ARG A 206 8.24 2.92 -6.01
CA ARG A 206 8.11 1.99 -7.12
C ARG A 206 8.46 2.67 -8.45
N PRO A 207 9.36 2.09 -9.27
CA PRO A 207 9.77 2.69 -10.55
C PRO A 207 8.66 2.83 -11.61
N ASP A 208 7.59 2.06 -11.50
CA ASP A 208 6.42 2.13 -12.38
C ASP A 208 5.44 3.27 -12.03
N MET A 209 5.65 3.98 -10.92
CA MET A 209 4.85 5.14 -10.54
C MET A 209 5.28 6.41 -11.30
N ALA A 210 4.32 7.31 -11.53
CA ALA A 210 4.51 8.49 -12.38
C ALA A 210 5.73 9.35 -12.00
N TYR A 211 5.88 9.69 -10.71
CA TYR A 211 7.01 10.53 -10.25
C TYR A 211 8.37 9.91 -10.55
N PHE A 212 8.49 8.60 -10.37
CA PHE A 212 9.71 7.87 -10.64
C PHE A 212 9.95 7.69 -12.14
N GLY A 213 8.92 7.27 -12.88
CA GLY A 213 8.99 7.11 -14.33
C GLY A 213 9.29 8.40 -15.06
N PHE A 214 8.71 9.52 -14.62
CA PHE A 214 9.00 10.87 -15.15
C PHE A 214 10.46 11.25 -14.88
N THR A 215 10.94 11.06 -13.66
CA THR A 215 12.34 11.34 -13.31
C THR A 215 13.30 10.55 -14.18
N ASN A 216 13.07 9.24 -14.37
CA ASN A 216 13.91 8.39 -15.22
C ASN A 216 13.95 8.88 -16.68
N LYS A 217 12.83 9.36 -17.21
CA LYS A 217 12.76 9.93 -18.57
C LYS A 217 13.49 11.26 -18.65
N LEU A 218 13.22 12.18 -17.74
CA LEU A 218 13.86 13.51 -17.72
C LEU A 218 15.39 13.42 -17.60
N VAL A 219 15.91 12.53 -16.78
CA VAL A 219 17.35 12.28 -16.63
C VAL A 219 17.99 11.76 -17.93
N LYS A 220 17.23 11.01 -18.74
CA LYS A 220 17.67 10.52 -20.06
C LYS A 220 17.52 11.54 -21.18
N GLY A 221 16.88 12.68 -20.92
CA GLY A 221 16.49 13.65 -21.94
C GLY A 221 15.28 13.24 -22.77
N ASP A 222 14.50 12.26 -22.31
CA ASP A 222 13.28 11.81 -22.98
C ASP A 222 12.09 12.70 -22.59
N LYS A 223 11.07 12.75 -23.47
CA LYS A 223 9.81 13.44 -23.16
C LYS A 223 8.95 12.64 -22.19
N ILE A 224 8.36 13.34 -21.21
CA ILE A 224 7.30 12.80 -20.37
C ILE A 224 5.93 13.04 -21.01
N GLN A 225 5.07 12.01 -21.00
CA GLN A 225 3.71 12.12 -21.50
C GLN A 225 2.75 12.44 -20.35
N ILE A 226 2.07 13.58 -20.48
CA ILE A 226 1.10 14.06 -19.51
C ILE A 226 -0.30 13.79 -20.06
N PHE A 227 -0.94 12.76 -19.51
CA PHE A 227 -2.23 12.28 -19.99
C PHE A 227 -3.38 13.23 -19.66
N ASN A 228 -4.47 13.09 -20.44
CA ASN A 228 -5.65 13.96 -20.38
C ASN A 228 -5.29 15.45 -20.48
N TYR A 229 -4.26 15.77 -21.26
CA TYR A 229 -3.77 17.14 -21.42
C TYR A 229 -3.48 17.86 -20.07
N GLY A 230 -3.15 17.08 -19.03
CA GLY A 230 -2.94 17.59 -17.68
C GLY A 230 -4.21 17.78 -16.84
N ASN A 231 -5.41 17.55 -17.40
CA ASN A 231 -6.69 17.72 -16.69
C ASN A 231 -7.00 16.51 -15.78
N CYS A 232 -6.07 16.18 -14.91
CA CYS A 232 -6.20 15.12 -13.92
C CYS A 232 -5.87 15.63 -12.52
N LYS A 233 -6.56 15.08 -11.52
CA LYS A 233 -6.22 15.29 -10.11
C LYS A 233 -5.96 13.95 -9.45
N ARG A 234 -4.94 13.90 -8.59
CA ARG A 234 -4.59 12.70 -7.85
C ARG A 234 -4.39 13.03 -6.38
N ASP A 235 -4.93 12.16 -5.55
CA ASP A 235 -4.66 12.18 -4.12
C ASP A 235 -3.32 11.48 -3.87
N PHE A 236 -2.27 12.28 -3.69
CA PHE A 236 -0.92 11.81 -3.40
C PHE A 236 -0.68 11.80 -1.90
N THR A 237 -0.23 10.67 -1.36
CA THR A 237 0.07 10.54 0.06
C THR A 237 1.52 10.11 0.25
N TYR A 238 2.24 10.84 1.09
CA TYR A 238 3.63 10.53 1.40
C TYR A 238 3.74 9.22 2.18
N VAL A 239 4.79 8.45 1.91
CA VAL A 239 4.93 7.08 2.44
C VAL A 239 4.97 7.03 3.95
N ASP A 240 5.62 7.98 4.63
CA ASP A 240 5.70 7.97 6.10
C ASP A 240 4.34 8.25 6.72
N ASP A 241 3.52 9.13 6.13
CA ASP A 241 2.13 9.34 6.57
C ASP A 241 1.32 8.04 6.39
N ILE A 242 1.50 7.33 5.28
CA ILE A 242 0.85 6.03 5.05
C ILE A 242 1.24 5.03 6.14
N VAL A 243 2.53 4.92 6.43
CA VAL A 243 3.04 3.95 7.40
C VAL A 243 2.55 4.27 8.81
N GLU A 244 2.54 5.54 9.20
CA GLU A 244 1.96 5.99 10.46
C GLU A 244 0.47 5.59 10.58
N GLY A 245 -0.31 5.81 9.52
CA GLY A 245 -1.72 5.40 9.48
C GLY A 245 -1.88 3.89 9.63
N VAL A 246 -1.06 3.09 8.94
CA VAL A 246 -1.08 1.62 9.07
C VAL A 246 -0.76 1.18 10.50
N VAL A 247 0.27 1.77 11.14
CA VAL A 247 0.66 1.42 12.52
C VAL A 247 -0.48 1.73 13.51
N ARG A 248 -1.18 2.86 13.36
CA ARG A 248 -2.34 3.18 14.19
C ARG A 248 -3.47 2.18 14.01
N VAL A 249 -3.78 1.82 12.77
CA VAL A 249 -4.78 0.79 12.46
C VAL A 249 -4.40 -0.56 13.07
N MET A 250 -3.13 -0.98 12.99
CA MET A 250 -2.67 -2.24 13.58
C MET A 250 -2.94 -2.36 15.08
N GLN A 251 -2.96 -1.24 15.80
CA GLN A 251 -3.20 -1.19 17.24
C GLN A 251 -4.68 -1.25 17.63
N HIS A 252 -5.58 -1.29 16.63
CA HIS A 252 -7.01 -1.32 16.88
C HIS A 252 -7.70 -2.35 15.98
N ALA A 253 -7.84 -3.57 16.49
CA ALA A 253 -8.60 -4.62 15.82
C ALA A 253 -10.12 -4.36 15.93
N PRO A 254 -10.88 -4.49 14.84
CA PRO A 254 -12.33 -4.40 14.93
C PRO A 254 -12.88 -5.54 15.80
N GLU A 255 -13.93 -5.24 16.57
CA GLU A 255 -14.57 -6.17 17.48
C GLU A 255 -15.92 -6.63 16.91
N LYS A 256 -16.31 -7.85 17.30
CA LYS A 256 -17.65 -8.36 17.00
C LYS A 256 -18.69 -7.53 17.75
N GLN A 257 -19.70 -7.07 17.04
CA GLN A 257 -20.77 -6.24 17.58
C GLN A 257 -22.14 -6.89 17.33
N THR A 258 -23.17 -6.36 17.96
CA THR A 258 -24.56 -6.66 17.64
C THR A 258 -25.14 -5.47 16.91
N GLY A 259 -25.68 -5.70 15.73
CA GLY A 259 -26.34 -4.67 14.93
C GLY A 259 -27.67 -4.20 15.55
N GLU A 260 -28.21 -3.10 15.06
CA GLU A 260 -29.50 -2.56 15.50
C GLU A 260 -30.66 -3.55 15.27
N ASP A 261 -30.52 -4.44 14.30
CA ASP A 261 -31.43 -5.54 13.99
C ASP A 261 -31.25 -6.77 14.89
N GLY A 262 -30.33 -6.71 15.86
CA GLY A 262 -29.99 -7.83 16.76
C GLY A 262 -29.11 -8.91 16.14
N LEU A 263 -28.69 -8.76 14.88
CA LEU A 263 -27.82 -9.73 14.21
C LEU A 263 -26.32 -9.45 14.50
N PRO A 264 -25.46 -10.49 14.50
CA PRO A 264 -24.04 -10.31 14.75
C PRO A 264 -23.36 -9.61 13.56
N VAL A 265 -22.70 -8.48 13.84
CA VAL A 265 -21.82 -7.76 12.92
C VAL A 265 -20.41 -8.36 13.07
N PRO A 266 -19.73 -8.77 11.97
CA PRO A 266 -18.40 -9.35 12.05
C PRO A 266 -17.36 -8.33 12.50
N PRO A 267 -16.21 -8.79 13.06
CA PRO A 267 -15.08 -7.93 13.39
C PRO A 267 -14.32 -7.53 12.11
N TYR A 268 -14.92 -6.64 11.32
CA TYR A 268 -14.45 -6.24 10.00
C TYR A 268 -14.62 -4.75 9.76
N ALA A 269 -13.58 -4.11 9.22
CA ALA A 269 -13.62 -2.70 8.84
C ALA A 269 -12.87 -2.45 7.52
N VAL A 270 -13.24 -1.37 6.82
CA VAL A 270 -12.53 -0.86 5.64
C VAL A 270 -12.35 0.64 5.79
N TYR A 271 -11.14 1.13 5.55
CA TYR A 271 -10.83 2.56 5.56
C TYR A 271 -10.15 3.00 4.27
N ASN A 272 -10.43 4.23 3.85
CA ASN A 272 -9.57 4.92 2.91
C ASN A 272 -8.33 5.44 3.63
N ILE A 273 -7.17 5.25 3.00
CA ILE A 273 -5.92 5.85 3.46
C ILE A 273 -5.31 6.68 2.32
N GLY A 274 -5.43 7.99 2.43
CA GLY A 274 -5.07 9.00 1.44
C GLY A 274 -4.89 10.35 2.10
N ASN A 275 -4.44 11.36 1.35
CA ASN A 275 -4.15 12.70 1.88
C ASN A 275 -5.41 13.59 1.97
N ASN A 276 -6.53 13.17 1.37
CA ASN A 276 -7.76 13.98 1.27
C ASN A 276 -7.51 15.39 0.66
N CYS A 277 -6.51 15.48 -0.23
CA CYS A 277 -6.11 16.71 -0.91
C CYS A 277 -5.67 16.39 -2.35
N PRO A 278 -6.60 16.35 -3.32
CA PRO A 278 -6.26 16.00 -4.69
C PRO A 278 -5.48 17.11 -5.38
N GLU A 279 -4.26 16.80 -5.78
CA GLU A 279 -3.31 17.70 -6.46
C GLU A 279 -3.50 17.66 -7.97
N ASN A 280 -3.33 18.81 -8.63
CA ASN A 280 -3.35 18.89 -10.09
C ASN A 280 -2.09 18.22 -10.69
N LEU A 281 -2.26 17.48 -11.79
CA LEU A 281 -1.14 16.76 -12.41
C LEU A 281 -0.06 17.70 -12.96
N LEU A 282 -0.42 18.88 -13.47
CA LEU A 282 0.56 19.86 -13.97
C LEU A 282 1.36 20.48 -12.82
N ASP A 283 0.68 20.83 -11.71
CA ASP A 283 1.36 21.33 -10.51
C ASP A 283 2.31 20.27 -9.93
N PHE A 284 1.87 19.01 -9.90
CA PHE A 284 2.71 17.89 -9.50
C PHE A 284 3.97 17.77 -10.37
N VAL A 285 3.84 17.86 -11.70
CA VAL A 285 4.97 17.79 -12.64
C VAL A 285 5.90 18.95 -12.42
N GLN A 286 5.38 20.17 -12.27
CA GLN A 286 6.19 21.36 -12.02
C GLN A 286 7.00 21.23 -10.72
N ILE A 287 6.35 20.85 -9.62
CA ILE A 287 7.03 20.68 -8.32
C ILE A 287 8.11 19.60 -8.43
N LEU A 288 7.82 18.46 -9.09
CA LEU A 288 8.80 17.41 -9.30
C LEU A 288 10.05 17.93 -10.02
N GLN A 289 9.87 18.67 -11.11
CA GLN A 289 10.95 19.23 -11.90
C GLN A 289 11.80 20.21 -11.08
N GLU A 290 11.17 21.12 -10.34
CA GLU A 290 11.85 22.08 -9.47
C GLU A 290 12.69 21.39 -8.40
N GLU A 291 12.16 20.34 -7.75
CA GLU A 291 12.89 19.61 -6.70
C GLU A 291 14.01 18.73 -7.30
N LEU A 292 13.86 18.21 -8.51
CA LEU A 292 14.94 17.50 -9.21
C LEU A 292 16.11 18.44 -9.58
N VAL A 293 15.84 19.65 -10.01
CA VAL A 293 16.87 20.69 -10.25
C VAL A 293 17.52 21.11 -8.93
N ARG A 294 16.72 21.39 -7.90
CA ARG A 294 17.21 21.74 -6.57
C ARG A 294 18.15 20.68 -5.98
N ALA A 295 17.81 19.42 -6.12
CA ALA A 295 18.64 18.30 -5.68
C ALA A 295 19.89 18.10 -6.55
N GLY A 296 19.98 18.74 -7.72
CA GLY A 296 21.05 18.54 -8.69
C GLY A 296 20.96 17.19 -9.43
N VAL A 297 19.76 16.65 -9.57
CA VAL A 297 19.45 15.51 -10.46
C VAL A 297 19.38 15.98 -11.90
N LEU A 298 18.78 17.14 -12.13
CA LEU A 298 18.73 17.84 -13.43
C LEU A 298 19.56 19.13 -13.38
N PRO A 299 20.12 19.61 -14.50
CA PRO A 299 20.86 20.86 -14.56
C PRO A 299 19.98 22.07 -14.30
N GLN A 300 20.58 23.21 -13.90
CA GLN A 300 19.86 24.44 -13.54
C GLN A 300 19.11 25.07 -14.72
N ASP A 301 19.60 24.86 -15.92
CA ASP A 301 19.08 25.38 -17.20
C ASP A 301 18.23 24.33 -17.97
N TYR A 302 17.71 23.32 -17.28
CA TYR A 302 16.93 22.26 -17.91
C TYR A 302 15.65 22.79 -18.55
N ASP A 303 15.49 22.56 -19.87
CA ASP A 303 14.31 22.99 -20.63
C ASP A 303 13.14 22.01 -20.41
N PHE A 304 12.30 22.31 -19.42
CA PHE A 304 11.14 21.47 -19.08
C PHE A 304 10.09 21.46 -20.18
N GLU A 305 9.92 22.54 -20.94
CA GLU A 305 8.89 22.61 -21.98
C GLU A 305 9.25 21.71 -23.16
N ALA A 306 10.54 21.66 -23.54
CA ALA A 306 11.01 20.74 -24.59
C ALA A 306 10.82 19.27 -24.24
N HIS A 307 10.72 18.93 -22.96
CA HIS A 307 10.61 17.56 -22.46
C HIS A 307 9.20 17.19 -21.97
N LYS A 308 8.17 17.98 -22.28
CA LYS A 308 6.76 17.69 -22.01
C LYS A 308 5.98 17.41 -23.29
N GLU A 309 5.08 16.46 -23.23
CA GLU A 309 4.10 16.16 -24.27
C GLU A 309 2.73 15.96 -23.63
N LEU A 310 1.76 16.82 -23.99
CA LEU A 310 0.38 16.68 -23.54
C LEU A 310 -0.35 15.73 -24.50
N VAL A 311 -0.90 14.63 -23.93
CA VAL A 311 -1.55 13.56 -24.74
C VAL A 311 -2.95 13.28 -24.22
N ALA A 312 -3.77 12.60 -25.07
CA ALA A 312 -5.11 12.20 -24.71
C ALA A 312 -5.13 11.21 -23.52
N MET A 313 -6.27 11.11 -22.84
CA MET A 313 -6.46 10.18 -21.74
C MET A 313 -6.30 8.73 -22.17
N GLN A 314 -5.67 7.91 -21.33
CA GLN A 314 -5.51 6.48 -21.58
C GLN A 314 -6.73 5.67 -21.15
N PRO A 315 -7.03 4.53 -21.83
CA PRO A 315 -8.07 3.60 -21.39
C PRO A 315 -7.80 3.08 -19.97
N GLY A 316 -8.86 3.02 -19.17
CA GLY A 316 -8.79 2.55 -17.77
C GLY A 316 -8.29 3.59 -16.77
N ASP A 317 -7.95 4.79 -17.21
CA ASP A 317 -7.59 5.91 -16.32
C ASP A 317 -8.86 6.68 -15.87
N VAL A 318 -8.79 7.33 -14.70
CA VAL A 318 -9.86 8.17 -14.16
C VAL A 318 -9.38 9.62 -14.04
N PRO A 319 -10.25 10.64 -14.25
CA PRO A 319 -9.83 12.04 -14.20
C PRO A 319 -9.45 12.50 -12.79
N VAL A 320 -10.09 11.96 -11.75
CA VAL A 320 -9.87 12.37 -10.36
C VAL A 320 -9.80 11.15 -9.45
N THR A 321 -8.85 11.14 -8.53
CA THR A 321 -8.89 10.31 -7.32
C THR A 321 -8.90 11.23 -6.11
N TYR A 322 -9.85 11.02 -5.19
CA TYR A 322 -10.05 11.86 -4.02
C TYR A 322 -10.62 11.01 -2.88
N ALA A 323 -9.81 10.82 -1.82
CA ALA A 323 -10.20 10.03 -0.66
C ALA A 323 -11.11 10.83 0.28
N ASP A 324 -12.19 10.23 0.75
CA ASP A 324 -12.80 10.62 2.01
C ASP A 324 -12.12 9.84 3.13
N THR A 325 -11.34 10.52 3.95
CA THR A 325 -10.59 9.95 5.08
C THR A 325 -11.20 10.28 6.43
N SER A 326 -12.42 10.81 6.46
CA SER A 326 -13.09 11.26 7.69
C SER A 326 -13.25 10.14 8.73
N ALA A 327 -13.55 8.92 8.29
CA ALA A 327 -13.62 7.76 9.18
C ALA A 327 -12.25 7.43 9.81
N LEU A 328 -11.17 7.45 9.01
CA LEU A 328 -9.81 7.23 9.51
C LEU A 328 -9.41 8.32 10.53
N GLU A 329 -9.74 9.58 10.25
CA GLU A 329 -9.47 10.70 11.15
C GLU A 329 -10.27 10.60 12.45
N ALA A 330 -11.55 10.26 12.36
CA ALA A 330 -12.42 10.12 13.54
C ALA A 330 -11.98 8.97 14.45
N ASP A 331 -11.67 7.81 13.87
CA ASP A 331 -11.38 6.59 14.62
C ASP A 331 -9.95 6.57 15.16
N PHE A 332 -8.96 7.02 14.39
CA PHE A 332 -7.54 6.91 14.76
C PHE A 332 -6.88 8.25 15.09
N GLY A 333 -7.59 9.37 14.99
CA GLY A 333 -7.03 10.70 15.23
C GLY A 333 -5.88 11.05 14.28
N PHE A 334 -5.90 10.47 13.08
CA PHE A 334 -4.79 10.54 12.13
C PHE A 334 -5.23 11.15 10.81
N LYS A 335 -4.43 12.13 10.37
CA LYS A 335 -4.56 12.75 9.05
C LYS A 335 -3.18 12.95 8.47
N PRO A 336 -2.91 12.51 7.23
CA PRO A 336 -1.69 12.84 6.52
C PRO A 336 -1.45 14.34 6.48
N SER A 337 -0.19 14.76 6.62
CA SER A 337 0.17 16.18 6.74
C SER A 337 1.37 16.59 5.89
N THR A 338 2.09 15.64 5.29
CA THR A 338 3.24 15.93 4.45
C THR A 338 2.81 16.55 3.13
N SER A 339 3.27 17.79 2.86
CA SER A 339 2.96 18.46 1.60
C SER A 339 3.62 17.75 0.41
N LEU A 340 2.99 17.87 -0.78
CA LEU A 340 3.52 17.29 -2.02
C LEU A 340 4.97 17.70 -2.27
N ARG A 341 5.30 18.98 -2.07
CA ARG A 341 6.66 19.51 -2.25
C ARG A 341 7.67 18.87 -1.28
N GLN A 342 7.32 18.72 -0.01
CA GLN A 342 8.22 18.07 0.97
C GLN A 342 8.51 16.61 0.57
N GLY A 343 7.50 15.86 0.20
CA GLY A 343 7.68 14.47 -0.20
C GLY A 343 8.45 14.30 -1.51
N LEU A 344 8.20 15.15 -2.52
CA LEU A 344 8.97 15.15 -3.79
C LEU A 344 10.42 15.61 -3.59
N ARG A 345 10.67 16.52 -2.64
CA ARG A 345 12.03 16.92 -2.23
C ARG A 345 12.79 15.72 -1.67
N ALA A 346 12.21 15.02 -0.70
CA ALA A 346 12.82 13.84 -0.11
C ALA A 346 13.08 12.75 -1.17
N PHE A 347 12.14 12.56 -2.11
CA PHE A 347 12.35 11.65 -3.25
C PHE A 347 13.51 12.08 -4.14
N ALA A 348 13.60 13.36 -4.52
CA ALA A 348 14.66 13.85 -5.40
C ALA A 348 16.06 13.72 -4.76
N GLU A 349 16.16 13.99 -3.46
CA GLU A 349 17.41 13.80 -2.68
C GLU A 349 17.81 12.33 -2.61
N TRP A 350 16.85 11.45 -2.33
CA TRP A 350 17.09 10.00 -2.36
C TRP A 350 17.53 9.54 -3.77
N TYR A 351 16.84 9.98 -4.82
CA TYR A 351 17.14 9.60 -6.20
C TYR A 351 18.56 9.98 -6.59
N LYS A 352 19.02 11.19 -6.23
CA LYS A 352 20.39 11.62 -6.44
C LYS A 352 21.40 10.70 -5.76
N ASN A 353 21.17 10.37 -4.50
CA ASN A 353 22.09 9.54 -3.71
C ASN A 353 22.14 8.10 -4.20
N TYR A 354 21.01 7.60 -4.74
CA TYR A 354 20.88 6.22 -5.22
C TYR A 354 21.51 6.01 -6.61
N TYR A 355 21.35 6.99 -7.53
CA TYR A 355 21.77 6.84 -8.92
C TYR A 355 23.06 7.60 -9.28
N LYS A 356 23.58 8.43 -8.39
CA LYS A 356 24.81 9.19 -8.57
C LYS A 356 25.84 8.93 -7.46
#